data_54bbd16548ee048aa2607781828c34ed
#
_entry.id   54bbd16548ee048aa2607781828c34ed
#
_cell.length_a   1.000
_cell.length_b   1.000
_cell.length_c   1.000
_cell.angle_alpha   90.00
_cell.angle_beta   90.00
_cell.angle_gamma   90.00
#
_symmetry.space_group_name_H-M   'P 1'
#
loop_
_entity.id
_entity.type
_entity.pdbx_description
1 polymer ?
#
loop_
_entity_poly.entity_id
_entity_poly.type
_entity_poly.pdbx_seq_one_letter_code
_entity_poly.pdbx_strand_id
1 'polypeptide(L)'
;MRVFSTILIFTCILTLNAQDASSPFSGIDMGNPFRAMPDPEAKVTYHNPVIPGFHSDPSVCRVGDDFYLITSSFEYFPGVPVFHSRDLVNWEQIGYCLDRKEQMPRGLNIFAATIRHHDGTFYMITTNNNAGGNFYVTATNPAGPWSDPVWVNVPGIDPDLFWDDDGRSYVISSPMVLFEINLETGELLTQGRKVWNGTGGRWAEGPHIYKKDGYYYLMAAEGGTEEAHSETIARSHNIWGPYTEDHSNPILTHCNAAGQGNPIQGIGHADIVQAQDDSWWIVFHGYRTISDKAHHILGRETCLAPVTWPKNGWPVVNGNGTASVDMTCPTLPLQPFPENPARVNFEQEELGLDWNYIGYPEWDNYSLTERNGYLRLKGAEGNIGGRTSPTFVGRRLENLYFTATTRMEFDPPAAGNEEAGMVLENNGSHFDIMVHQVNGERFLVVKLQFGQTVYRSREIALKPGPVNLRVQGKRSTFTFSYAQGKDAYTEIETVDAKFLATETVGFFTGVYVGLYATGNGQACKASADYDWFEYRVDPTPQNQAGGLGL
;
A
#
# COMPACT_ATOMS: atom_id res chain seq x y z
N MET A 1 38.63 15.35 65.07
CA MET A 1 38.22 16.73 64.74
C MET A 1 37.74 16.76 63.32
N ARG A 2 36.45 16.82 63.16
CA ARG A 2 35.77 16.86 61.84
C ARG A 2 35.48 18.31 61.50
N VAL A 3 35.85 18.75 60.31
CA VAL A 3 35.47 20.06 59.77
C VAL A 3 34.50 19.80 58.62
N PHE A 4 33.27 20.26 58.75
CA PHE A 4 32.25 20.33 57.70
C PHE A 4 32.40 21.64 56.92
N SER A 5 32.48 21.57 55.58
CA SER A 5 32.35 22.75 54.71
C SER A 5 31.01 22.74 54.08
N THR A 6 30.23 23.76 54.33
CA THR A 6 28.90 24.02 53.77
C THR A 6 29.05 24.85 52.51
N ILE A 7 28.51 24.37 51.38
CA ILE A 7 28.42 25.12 50.11
C ILE A 7 27.03 25.71 50.02
N LEU A 8 26.95 27.04 49.96
CA LEU A 8 25.72 27.81 49.69
C LEU A 8 25.51 27.89 48.19
N ILE A 9 24.33 27.47 47.73
CA ILE A 9 23.86 27.67 46.34
C ILE A 9 22.93 28.88 46.35
N PHE A 10 23.30 29.93 45.62
CA PHE A 10 22.45 31.09 45.35
C PHE A 10 21.56 30.79 44.13
N THR A 11 20.27 30.77 44.34
CA THR A 11 19.27 30.71 43.27
C THR A 11 18.83 32.13 42.96
N CYS A 12 19.12 32.61 41.75
CA CYS A 12 18.65 33.89 41.27
C CYS A 12 17.36 33.64 40.44
N ILE A 13 16.23 34.09 40.96
CA ILE A 13 14.95 34.09 40.25
C ILE A 13 14.82 35.43 39.53
N LEU A 14 14.83 35.42 38.20
CA LEU A 14 14.48 36.56 37.36
C LEU A 14 13.05 36.35 36.85
N THR A 15 12.12 37.14 37.37
CA THR A 15 10.79 37.33 36.83
C THR A 15 10.86 38.38 35.73
N LEU A 16 10.48 37.99 34.50
CA LEU A 16 10.23 38.92 33.38
C LEU A 16 8.74 38.96 33.07
N ASN A 17 8.20 40.15 33.23
CA ASN A 17 6.83 40.49 32.82
C ASN A 17 6.70 40.53 31.31
N ALA A 18 5.64 39.87 30.81
CA ALA A 18 5.21 39.99 29.42
C ALA A 18 4.44 41.29 29.24
N GLN A 19 4.84 42.11 28.30
CA GLN A 19 3.99 43.14 27.69
C GLN A 19 4.01 42.97 26.18
N ASP A 20 2.81 43.02 25.60
CA ASP A 20 2.48 42.91 24.20
C ASP A 20 3.27 43.86 23.29
N ALA A 21 3.79 43.28 22.19
CA ALA A 21 4.04 44.05 20.96
C ALA A 21 3.78 43.16 19.75
N SER A 22 2.65 43.35 19.12
CA SER A 22 2.30 42.87 17.81
C SER A 22 3.26 43.43 16.76
N SER A 23 3.94 42.57 16.00
CA SER A 23 4.67 42.92 14.77
C SER A 23 4.25 42.01 13.62
N PRO A 24 3.91 42.58 12.44
CA PRO A 24 3.41 41.86 11.30
C PRO A 24 4.56 41.52 10.35
N PHE A 25 5.20 40.36 10.53
CA PHE A 25 5.96 39.70 9.46
C PHE A 25 5.83 38.20 9.63
N SER A 26 4.82 37.65 8.93
CA SER A 26 4.67 36.22 8.72
C SER A 26 5.44 35.82 7.46
N GLY A 27 6.23 34.77 7.55
CA GLY A 27 6.50 33.86 6.44
C GLY A 27 7.73 34.14 5.59
N ILE A 28 8.88 33.72 6.06
CA ILE A 28 9.90 33.03 5.23
C ILE A 28 10.48 31.95 6.17
N ASP A 29 10.15 30.70 5.90
CA ASP A 29 10.81 29.56 6.53
C ASP A 29 12.21 29.47 5.94
N MET A 30 13.16 30.07 6.62
CA MET A 30 14.58 29.93 6.33
C MET A 30 14.98 28.55 6.86
N GLY A 31 14.83 27.51 6.02
CA GLY A 31 15.30 26.17 6.33
C GLY A 31 16.67 26.19 7.00
N ASN A 32 16.78 25.48 8.12
CA ASN A 32 17.98 25.42 8.96
C ASN A 32 19.24 25.07 8.13
N PRO A 33 20.19 26.00 7.91
CA PRO A 33 21.37 25.75 7.08
C PRO A 33 22.42 24.84 7.76
N PHE A 34 22.17 24.35 8.96
CA PHE A 34 23.02 23.40 9.68
C PHE A 34 22.39 21.99 9.67
N ARG A 35 22.09 21.45 8.50
CA ARG A 35 21.96 20.00 8.38
C ARG A 35 23.38 19.45 8.58
N ALA A 36 23.62 18.84 9.74
CA ALA A 36 24.87 18.14 10.00
C ALA A 36 25.11 17.17 8.82
N MET A 37 26.31 17.21 8.23
CA MET A 37 26.69 16.22 7.23
C MET A 37 26.52 14.85 7.87
N PRO A 38 25.92 13.88 7.18
CA PRO A 38 25.75 12.54 7.72
C PRO A 38 27.13 12.00 8.10
N ASP A 39 27.25 11.47 9.30
CA ASP A 39 28.43 10.72 9.73
C ASP A 39 28.57 9.51 8.80
N PRO A 40 29.66 9.36 8.04
CA PRO A 40 29.83 8.24 7.14
C PRO A 40 29.91 6.87 7.84
N GLU A 41 30.04 6.84 9.18
CA GLU A 41 29.96 5.64 10.00
C GLU A 41 28.60 5.51 10.72
N ALA A 42 27.67 6.48 10.54
CA ALA A 42 26.36 6.41 11.15
C ALA A 42 25.56 5.25 10.54
N LYS A 43 25.11 4.35 11.40
CA LYS A 43 24.15 3.32 10.99
C LYS A 43 22.86 4.01 10.56
N VAL A 44 22.40 3.72 9.35
CA VAL A 44 21.12 4.23 8.88
C VAL A 44 20.01 3.51 9.61
N THR A 45 19.12 4.28 10.21
CA THR A 45 17.87 3.78 10.79
C THR A 45 16.74 4.05 9.81
N TYR A 46 15.94 3.04 9.53
CA TYR A 46 14.73 3.18 8.74
C TYR A 46 13.57 2.47 9.44
N HIS A 47 12.35 2.75 8.98
CA HIS A 47 11.13 2.19 9.55
C HIS A 47 10.43 1.28 8.55
N ASN A 48 10.01 0.10 9.00
CA ASN A 48 9.07 -0.74 8.26
C ASN A 48 7.63 -0.39 8.66
N PRO A 49 6.71 -0.38 7.68
CA PRO A 49 6.92 -0.67 6.27
C PRO A 49 7.66 0.46 5.54
N VAL A 50 8.46 0.13 4.52
CA VAL A 50 9.13 1.11 3.65
C VAL A 50 8.18 1.69 2.60
N ILE A 51 7.10 0.97 2.27
CA ILE A 51 5.96 1.49 1.50
C ILE A 51 4.70 1.16 2.31
N PRO A 52 4.13 2.16 3.03
CA PRO A 52 2.98 1.97 3.89
C PRO A 52 1.66 1.88 3.12
N GLY A 53 0.66 1.30 3.75
CA GLY A 53 -0.65 1.05 3.16
C GLY A 53 -0.68 -0.23 2.32
N PHE A 54 -1.80 -0.47 1.65
CA PHE A 54 -2.00 -1.66 0.84
C PHE A 54 -1.03 -1.70 -0.36
N HIS A 55 0.13 -2.32 -0.15
CA HIS A 55 1.19 -2.61 -1.11
C HIS A 55 1.76 -4.00 -0.83
N SER A 56 0.96 -5.02 -1.13
CA SER A 56 1.27 -6.41 -0.88
C SER A 56 2.07 -7.07 -1.99
N ASP A 57 2.66 -8.21 -1.67
CA ASP A 57 3.31 -9.10 -2.61
C ASP A 57 4.40 -8.37 -3.44
N PRO A 58 5.36 -7.68 -2.76
CA PRO A 58 6.35 -6.87 -3.45
C PRO A 58 7.33 -7.73 -4.24
N SER A 59 7.61 -7.31 -5.47
CA SER A 59 8.73 -7.83 -6.26
C SER A 59 9.63 -6.69 -6.69
N VAL A 60 10.96 -6.94 -6.70
CA VAL A 60 11.98 -5.90 -6.93
C VAL A 60 13.02 -6.36 -7.94
N CYS A 61 13.47 -5.45 -8.79
CA CYS A 61 14.66 -5.63 -9.61
C CYS A 61 15.58 -4.41 -9.56
N ARG A 62 16.87 -4.63 -9.87
CA ARG A 62 17.88 -3.56 -9.94
C ARG A 62 18.39 -3.37 -11.36
N VAL A 63 18.51 -2.12 -11.78
CA VAL A 63 19.12 -1.75 -13.05
C VAL A 63 20.15 -0.64 -12.81
N GLY A 64 21.43 -0.97 -12.86
CA GLY A 64 22.49 -0.03 -12.47
C GLY A 64 22.42 0.29 -10.98
N ASP A 65 22.23 1.57 -10.65
CA ASP A 65 22.10 2.08 -9.28
C ASP A 65 20.64 2.30 -8.87
N ASP A 66 19.70 1.95 -9.73
CA ASP A 66 18.27 2.17 -9.51
C ASP A 66 17.54 0.86 -9.19
N PHE A 67 16.60 0.91 -8.26
CA PHE A 67 15.71 -0.19 -7.90
C PHE A 67 14.30 0.12 -8.36
N TYR A 68 13.61 -0.89 -8.87
CA TYR A 68 12.22 -0.81 -9.28
C TYR A 68 11.43 -1.89 -8.57
N LEU A 69 10.31 -1.50 -7.98
CA LEU A 69 9.45 -2.38 -7.19
C LEU A 69 8.00 -2.25 -7.67
N ILE A 70 7.30 -3.36 -7.69
CA ILE A 70 5.86 -3.42 -7.99
C ILE A 70 5.12 -4.18 -6.91
N THR A 71 3.80 -3.96 -6.82
CA THR A 71 2.93 -4.64 -5.86
C THR A 71 1.61 -5.04 -6.50
N SER A 72 0.88 -5.96 -5.86
CA SER A 72 -0.48 -6.35 -6.26
C SER A 72 -1.44 -5.17 -6.25
N SER A 73 -2.50 -5.25 -7.02
CA SER A 73 -3.53 -4.20 -7.06
C SER A 73 -4.97 -4.73 -7.01
N PHE A 74 -5.15 -6.03 -7.17
CA PHE A 74 -6.47 -6.68 -7.20
C PHE A 74 -7.44 -5.98 -8.12
N GLU A 75 -8.57 -5.52 -7.62
CA GLU A 75 -9.62 -4.83 -8.41
C GLU A 75 -9.38 -3.34 -8.64
N TYR A 76 -8.36 -2.76 -8.02
CA TYR A 76 -8.13 -1.32 -8.13
C TYR A 76 -7.43 -0.93 -9.42
N PHE A 77 -7.90 0.14 -10.04
CA PHE A 77 -7.35 0.73 -11.26
C PHE A 77 -6.75 2.13 -10.97
N PRO A 78 -5.62 2.52 -11.58
CA PRO A 78 -4.74 1.70 -12.43
C PRO A 78 -4.10 0.56 -11.64
N GLY A 79 -3.72 -0.53 -12.33
CA GLY A 79 -3.21 -1.75 -11.72
C GLY A 79 -1.69 -1.85 -11.73
N VAL A 80 -1.14 -2.52 -10.71
CA VAL A 80 0.29 -2.79 -10.53
C VAL A 80 1.12 -1.50 -10.51
N PRO A 81 1.11 -0.76 -9.38
CA PRO A 81 1.93 0.45 -9.24
C PRO A 81 3.42 0.11 -9.32
N VAL A 82 4.18 1.01 -9.94
CA VAL A 82 5.63 0.92 -10.11
C VAL A 82 6.29 1.98 -9.25
N PHE A 83 7.21 1.54 -8.40
CA PHE A 83 8.01 2.39 -7.53
C PHE A 83 9.48 2.40 -7.96
N HIS A 84 10.15 3.52 -7.73
CA HIS A 84 11.57 3.74 -7.96
C HIS A 84 12.27 4.10 -6.66
N SER A 85 13.49 3.59 -6.46
CA SER A 85 14.37 3.91 -5.33
C SER A 85 15.83 3.83 -5.74
N ARG A 86 16.71 4.48 -4.95
CA ARG A 86 18.17 4.34 -5.04
C ARG A 86 18.82 3.82 -3.76
N ASP A 87 18.00 3.59 -2.73
CA ASP A 87 18.47 3.19 -1.41
C ASP A 87 17.63 2.08 -0.76
N LEU A 88 16.59 1.57 -1.45
CA LEU A 88 15.63 0.56 -0.99
C LEU A 88 14.73 1.01 0.17
N VAL A 89 14.98 2.17 0.78
CA VAL A 89 14.23 2.71 1.91
C VAL A 89 13.23 3.78 1.48
N ASN A 90 13.68 4.68 0.61
CA ASN A 90 12.87 5.78 0.10
C ASN A 90 12.37 5.42 -1.30
N TRP A 91 11.05 5.43 -1.47
CA TRP A 91 10.39 5.05 -2.71
C TRP A 91 9.49 6.16 -3.23
N GLU A 92 9.52 6.41 -4.54
CA GLU A 92 8.53 7.23 -5.23
C GLU A 92 7.76 6.39 -6.23
N GLN A 93 6.46 6.59 -6.31
CA GLN A 93 5.65 5.96 -7.35
C GLN A 93 5.85 6.70 -8.67
N ILE A 94 6.23 5.97 -9.74
CA ILE A 94 6.57 6.54 -11.05
C ILE A 94 5.56 6.21 -12.15
N GLY A 95 4.63 5.29 -11.90
CA GLY A 95 3.63 4.87 -12.89
C GLY A 95 2.89 3.61 -12.47
N TYR A 96 2.29 2.98 -13.47
CA TYR A 96 1.55 1.72 -13.37
C TYR A 96 1.83 0.82 -14.57
N CYS A 97 1.85 -0.49 -14.35
CA CYS A 97 1.99 -1.45 -15.46
C CYS A 97 0.68 -1.62 -16.27
N LEU A 98 -0.46 -1.41 -15.64
CA LEU A 98 -1.79 -1.62 -16.21
C LEU A 98 -2.63 -0.34 -16.05
N ASP A 99 -2.50 0.56 -17.00
CA ASP A 99 -3.12 1.90 -16.99
C ASP A 99 -4.20 2.10 -18.07
N ARG A 100 -4.45 1.08 -18.91
CA ARG A 100 -5.43 1.12 -19.98
C ARG A 100 -6.43 -0.04 -19.87
N LYS A 101 -7.70 0.27 -20.11
CA LYS A 101 -8.78 -0.73 -20.10
C LYS A 101 -8.57 -1.85 -21.13
N GLU A 102 -7.94 -1.54 -22.26
CA GLU A 102 -7.67 -2.46 -23.36
C GLU A 102 -6.70 -3.58 -22.95
N GLN A 103 -5.80 -3.32 -21.98
CA GLN A 103 -4.89 -4.36 -21.44
C GLN A 103 -5.68 -5.46 -20.72
N MET A 104 -6.77 -5.10 -20.00
CA MET A 104 -7.57 -6.03 -19.21
C MET A 104 -9.08 -5.85 -19.47
N PRO A 105 -9.58 -6.12 -20.69
CA PRO A 105 -10.96 -5.75 -21.08
C PRO A 105 -12.04 -6.52 -20.32
N ARG A 106 -11.69 -7.61 -19.64
CA ARG A 106 -12.64 -8.45 -18.87
C ARG A 106 -12.70 -8.08 -17.39
N GLY A 107 -11.98 -7.03 -16.96
CA GLY A 107 -11.90 -6.58 -15.58
C GLY A 107 -10.56 -6.92 -14.93
N LEU A 108 -10.39 -6.39 -13.73
CA LEU A 108 -9.17 -6.49 -12.92
C LEU A 108 -9.41 -7.38 -11.70
N ASN A 109 -8.50 -8.29 -11.45
CA ASN A 109 -8.24 -8.94 -10.18
C ASN A 109 -6.80 -9.43 -10.20
N ILE A 110 -5.87 -8.46 -10.07
CA ILE A 110 -4.44 -8.64 -10.32
C ILE A 110 -3.76 -9.06 -9.01
N PHE A 111 -3.37 -10.32 -8.97
CA PHE A 111 -2.66 -10.94 -7.85
C PHE A 111 -1.18 -10.55 -7.84
N ALA A 112 -0.36 -11.34 -7.14
CA ALA A 112 1.07 -11.06 -7.03
C ALA A 112 1.72 -10.92 -8.41
N ALA A 113 2.46 -9.82 -8.56
CA ALA A 113 3.16 -9.47 -9.77
C ALA A 113 4.67 -9.50 -9.54
N THR A 114 5.41 -10.08 -10.48
CA THR A 114 6.87 -10.10 -10.45
C THR A 114 7.44 -9.16 -11.50
N ILE A 115 8.43 -8.33 -11.12
CA ILE A 115 9.19 -7.47 -12.04
C ILE A 115 10.58 -8.05 -12.24
N ARG A 116 11.00 -8.12 -13.50
CA ARG A 116 12.37 -8.49 -13.89
C ARG A 116 12.86 -7.56 -14.99
N HIS A 117 14.18 -7.42 -15.10
CA HIS A 117 14.80 -6.67 -16.18
C HIS A 117 15.83 -7.56 -16.90
N HIS A 118 15.71 -7.65 -18.22
CA HIS A 118 16.64 -8.40 -19.08
C HIS A 118 16.85 -7.67 -20.41
N ASP A 119 18.10 -7.51 -20.82
CA ASP A 119 18.53 -6.90 -22.09
C ASP A 119 17.82 -5.57 -22.43
N GLY A 120 17.74 -4.65 -21.44
CA GLY A 120 17.15 -3.32 -21.61
C GLY A 120 15.61 -3.31 -21.58
N THR A 121 14.98 -4.42 -21.29
CA THR A 121 13.53 -4.57 -21.23
C THR A 121 13.07 -4.96 -19.81
N PHE A 122 12.10 -4.23 -19.28
CA PHE A 122 11.38 -4.62 -18.08
C PHE A 122 10.24 -5.56 -18.45
N TYR A 123 10.06 -6.59 -17.66
CA TYR A 123 8.96 -7.56 -17.72
C TYR A 123 8.18 -7.49 -16.42
N MET A 124 6.87 -7.33 -16.49
CA MET A 124 5.95 -7.56 -15.39
C MET A 124 5.10 -8.77 -15.73
N ILE A 125 5.18 -9.81 -14.92
CA ILE A 125 4.37 -11.02 -15.06
C ILE A 125 3.47 -11.20 -13.84
N THR A 126 2.21 -11.59 -14.05
CA THR A 126 1.22 -11.71 -12.96
C THR A 126 0.05 -12.61 -13.37
N THR A 127 -0.91 -12.75 -12.45
CA THR A 127 -2.17 -13.47 -12.65
C THR A 127 -3.35 -12.50 -12.58
N ASN A 128 -4.19 -12.45 -13.62
CA ASN A 128 -5.54 -11.91 -13.48
C ASN A 128 -6.49 -13.05 -13.10
N ASN A 129 -6.81 -13.19 -11.81
CA ASN A 129 -7.47 -14.37 -11.26
C ASN A 129 -8.91 -14.59 -11.79
N ASN A 130 -9.62 -13.53 -12.17
CA ASN A 130 -11.02 -13.63 -12.61
C ASN A 130 -11.20 -13.63 -14.13
N ALA A 131 -10.16 -13.27 -14.92
CA ALA A 131 -10.37 -12.89 -16.30
C ALA A 131 -9.16 -13.15 -17.22
N GLY A 132 -8.60 -14.35 -17.20
CA GLY A 132 -7.65 -14.74 -18.23
C GLY A 132 -6.45 -15.56 -17.75
N GLY A 133 -6.12 -15.55 -16.45
CA GLY A 133 -4.99 -16.30 -15.91
C GLY A 133 -3.68 -15.51 -15.96
N ASN A 134 -2.58 -16.20 -16.27
CA ASN A 134 -1.23 -15.63 -16.24
C ASN A 134 -0.89 -14.88 -17.54
N PHE A 135 -0.21 -13.75 -17.42
CA PHE A 135 0.25 -12.95 -18.54
C PHE A 135 1.45 -12.08 -18.14
N TYR A 136 2.18 -11.58 -19.11
CA TYR A 136 3.18 -10.54 -18.90
C TYR A 136 2.97 -9.35 -19.84
N VAL A 137 3.47 -8.20 -19.41
CA VAL A 137 3.62 -6.98 -20.19
C VAL A 137 5.07 -6.51 -20.13
N THR A 138 5.51 -5.74 -21.12
CA THR A 138 6.90 -5.27 -21.22
C THR A 138 6.99 -3.76 -21.40
N ALA A 139 8.10 -3.17 -20.96
CA ALA A 139 8.42 -1.76 -21.20
C ALA A 139 9.95 -1.56 -21.26
N THR A 140 10.39 -0.56 -22.01
CA THR A 140 11.79 -0.09 -21.96
C THR A 140 11.99 1.01 -20.92
N ASN A 141 10.90 1.71 -20.56
CA ASN A 141 10.85 2.68 -19.48
C ASN A 141 9.93 2.14 -18.37
N PRO A 142 10.40 1.96 -17.13
CA PRO A 142 9.59 1.40 -16.05
C PRO A 142 8.37 2.27 -15.67
N ALA A 143 8.42 3.58 -15.93
CA ALA A 143 7.26 4.46 -15.78
C ALA A 143 6.18 4.25 -16.85
N GLY A 144 6.46 3.44 -17.88
CA GLY A 144 5.58 3.16 -19.01
C GLY A 144 5.90 3.97 -20.28
N PRO A 145 5.11 3.85 -21.35
CA PRO A 145 3.94 2.96 -21.42
C PRO A 145 4.34 1.47 -21.47
N TRP A 146 3.54 0.62 -20.84
CA TRP A 146 3.70 -0.83 -20.88
C TRP A 146 2.91 -1.42 -22.05
N SER A 147 3.37 -2.55 -22.59
CA SER A 147 2.77 -3.23 -23.74
C SER A 147 1.36 -3.76 -23.44
N ASP A 148 0.67 -4.22 -24.47
CA ASP A 148 -0.47 -5.10 -24.31
C ASP A 148 -0.03 -6.47 -23.76
N PRO A 149 -0.92 -7.22 -23.09
CA PRO A 149 -0.57 -8.47 -22.43
C PRO A 149 -0.26 -9.60 -23.41
N VAL A 150 0.78 -10.37 -23.11
CA VAL A 150 1.04 -11.68 -23.69
C VAL A 150 0.60 -12.74 -22.70
N TRP A 151 -0.44 -13.48 -23.04
CA TRP A 151 -1.02 -14.51 -22.18
C TRP A 151 -0.19 -15.79 -22.20
N VAL A 152 0.05 -16.36 -21.01
CA VAL A 152 0.87 -17.56 -20.83
C VAL A 152 0.05 -18.67 -20.18
N ASN A 153 0.01 -19.84 -20.78
CA ASN A 153 -0.80 -20.96 -20.29
C ASN A 153 -0.07 -21.80 -19.25
N VAL A 154 0.39 -21.14 -18.15
CA VAL A 154 0.93 -21.82 -16.98
C VAL A 154 -0.16 -22.01 -15.93
N PRO A 155 -0.12 -23.08 -15.11
CA PRO A 155 -1.10 -23.31 -14.05
C PRO A 155 -0.90 -22.37 -12.87
N GLY A 156 -1.93 -22.21 -12.04
CA GLY A 156 -1.86 -21.54 -10.74
C GLY A 156 -1.67 -20.04 -10.83
N ILE A 157 -1.00 -19.50 -9.82
CA ILE A 157 -0.83 -18.06 -9.60
C ILE A 157 0.64 -17.70 -9.37
N ASP A 158 0.94 -16.42 -9.19
CA ASP A 158 2.24 -15.86 -8.79
C ASP A 158 3.39 -16.31 -9.70
N PRO A 159 3.32 -16.02 -11.00
CA PRO A 159 4.37 -16.42 -11.92
C PRO A 159 5.62 -15.55 -11.77
N ASP A 160 6.80 -16.17 -11.97
CA ASP A 160 8.09 -15.48 -12.11
C ASP A 160 8.80 -15.88 -13.39
N LEU A 161 9.65 -14.99 -13.92
CA LEU A 161 10.51 -15.20 -15.07
C LEU A 161 11.97 -15.30 -14.65
N PHE A 162 12.69 -16.25 -15.25
CA PHE A 162 14.11 -16.43 -15.01
C PHE A 162 14.86 -16.65 -16.34
N TRP A 163 16.02 -15.98 -16.49
CA TRP A 163 16.96 -16.16 -17.61
C TRP A 163 18.21 -16.85 -17.11
N ASP A 164 18.58 -17.95 -17.76
CA ASP A 164 19.81 -18.68 -17.44
C ASP A 164 20.98 -18.23 -18.30
N ASP A 165 22.20 -18.53 -17.86
CA ASP A 165 23.46 -18.15 -18.53
C ASP A 165 23.61 -18.81 -19.93
N ASP A 166 22.84 -19.84 -20.23
CA ASP A 166 22.81 -20.51 -21.52
C ASP A 166 21.85 -19.86 -22.54
N GLY A 167 21.22 -18.73 -22.16
CA GLY A 167 20.30 -17.95 -22.98
C GLY A 167 18.87 -18.48 -23.01
N ARG A 168 18.54 -19.49 -22.22
CA ARG A 168 17.17 -19.97 -22.08
C ARG A 168 16.38 -19.14 -21.07
N SER A 169 15.10 -19.00 -21.36
CA SER A 169 14.14 -18.32 -20.47
C SER A 169 13.18 -19.33 -19.88
N TYR A 170 12.85 -19.13 -18.63
CA TYR A 170 11.96 -20.00 -17.85
C TYR A 170 10.83 -19.19 -17.22
N VAL A 171 9.69 -19.83 -17.03
CA VAL A 171 8.58 -19.35 -16.22
C VAL A 171 8.26 -20.39 -15.16
N ILE A 172 8.13 -19.94 -13.91
CA ILE A 172 7.67 -20.75 -12.79
C ILE A 172 6.42 -20.14 -12.20
N SER A 173 5.49 -20.97 -11.71
CA SER A 173 4.27 -20.50 -11.04
C SER A 173 3.90 -21.45 -9.90
N SER A 174 3.07 -21.01 -8.98
CA SER A 174 2.48 -21.84 -7.92
C SER A 174 1.68 -23.02 -8.56
N PRO A 175 1.79 -24.26 -8.06
CA PRO A 175 2.61 -24.73 -6.94
C PRO A 175 4.00 -25.26 -7.38
N MET A 176 4.92 -24.39 -7.74
CA MET A 176 6.31 -24.67 -8.15
C MET A 176 6.44 -25.49 -9.44
N VAL A 177 5.64 -25.14 -10.46
CA VAL A 177 5.70 -25.77 -11.78
C VAL A 177 6.52 -24.90 -12.73
N LEU A 178 7.63 -25.45 -13.21
CA LEU A 178 8.60 -24.80 -14.08
C LEU A 178 8.39 -25.22 -15.54
N PHE A 179 8.55 -24.25 -16.45
CA PHE A 179 8.55 -24.43 -17.90
C PHE A 179 9.68 -23.63 -18.53
N GLU A 180 10.21 -24.07 -19.67
CA GLU A 180 10.96 -23.24 -20.58
C GLU A 180 9.97 -22.48 -21.48
N ILE A 181 10.23 -21.19 -21.75
CA ILE A 181 9.29 -20.30 -22.45
C ILE A 181 10.01 -19.50 -23.55
N ASN A 182 9.32 -19.27 -24.65
CA ASN A 182 9.68 -18.26 -25.63
C ASN A 182 9.00 -16.92 -25.25
N LEU A 183 9.77 -15.93 -24.85
CA LEU A 183 9.24 -14.61 -24.42
C LEU A 183 8.88 -13.66 -25.58
N GLU A 184 9.15 -14.02 -26.84
CA GLU A 184 8.63 -13.27 -27.98
C GLU A 184 7.16 -13.61 -28.27
N THR A 185 6.77 -14.85 -27.97
CA THR A 185 5.44 -15.39 -28.32
C THR A 185 4.57 -15.76 -27.12
N GLY A 186 5.17 -15.97 -25.94
CA GLY A 186 4.51 -16.55 -24.77
C GLY A 186 4.34 -18.07 -24.84
N GLU A 187 4.93 -18.74 -25.85
CA GLU A 187 4.82 -20.19 -26.06
C GLU A 187 5.67 -20.96 -25.05
N LEU A 188 5.09 -21.98 -24.41
CA LEU A 188 5.82 -22.90 -23.53
C LEU A 188 6.54 -23.95 -24.39
N LEU A 189 7.86 -24.05 -24.23
CA LEU A 189 8.71 -24.91 -25.03
C LEU A 189 8.86 -26.33 -24.45
N THR A 190 8.47 -26.52 -23.18
CA THR A 190 8.53 -27.81 -22.48
C THR A 190 7.20 -28.13 -21.81
N GLN A 191 7.05 -29.40 -21.42
CA GLN A 191 5.98 -29.76 -20.48
C GLN A 191 6.37 -29.26 -19.07
N GLY A 192 5.37 -28.79 -18.32
CA GLY A 192 5.56 -28.35 -16.96
C GLY A 192 6.07 -29.44 -16.05
N ARG A 193 7.06 -29.11 -15.22
CA ARG A 193 7.60 -29.99 -14.21
C ARG A 193 7.51 -29.36 -12.84
N LYS A 194 6.86 -30.03 -11.90
CA LYS A 194 6.91 -29.63 -10.50
C LYS A 194 8.31 -29.91 -9.97
N VAL A 195 9.03 -28.85 -9.57
CA VAL A 195 10.46 -28.93 -9.19
C VAL A 195 10.67 -29.00 -7.69
N TRP A 196 9.72 -28.51 -6.89
CA TRP A 196 9.75 -28.55 -5.43
C TRP A 196 8.31 -28.64 -4.87
N ASN A 197 8.15 -29.04 -3.60
CA ASN A 197 6.85 -29.12 -2.94
C ASN A 197 6.69 -28.11 -1.78
N GLY A 198 7.67 -27.22 -1.58
CA GLY A 198 7.80 -26.48 -0.35
C GLY A 198 8.26 -27.35 0.81
N THR A 199 8.22 -26.83 2.02
CA THR A 199 8.59 -27.53 3.25
C THR A 199 7.43 -28.32 3.88
N GLY A 200 6.25 -28.25 3.26
CA GLY A 200 5.02 -28.90 3.73
C GLY A 200 4.04 -27.95 4.42
N GLY A 201 4.30 -26.64 4.40
CA GLY A 201 3.33 -25.63 4.75
C GLY A 201 2.17 -25.61 3.75
N ARG A 202 1.02 -25.06 4.18
CA ARG A 202 -0.13 -24.92 3.29
C ARG A 202 0.13 -23.81 2.27
N TRP A 203 -0.40 -23.97 1.06
CA TRP A 203 -0.42 -22.95 0.00
C TRP A 203 0.96 -22.39 -0.33
N ALA A 204 1.89 -23.27 -0.72
CA ALA A 204 3.18 -22.85 -1.25
C ALA A 204 2.96 -22.01 -2.53
N GLU A 205 3.36 -20.73 -2.50
CA GLU A 205 3.09 -19.73 -3.52
C GLU A 205 4.28 -18.74 -3.68
N GLY A 206 4.19 -17.76 -4.56
CA GLY A 206 5.22 -16.73 -4.75
C GLY A 206 6.61 -17.28 -5.09
N PRO A 207 6.76 -18.22 -6.07
CA PRO A 207 8.06 -18.80 -6.35
C PRO A 207 9.00 -17.82 -7.05
N HIS A 208 10.22 -17.66 -6.53
CA HIS A 208 11.30 -16.90 -7.17
C HIS A 208 12.56 -17.73 -7.33
N ILE A 209 13.17 -17.69 -8.53
CA ILE A 209 14.42 -18.39 -8.84
C ILE A 209 15.57 -17.41 -8.89
N TYR A 210 16.66 -17.73 -8.18
CA TYR A 210 17.92 -16.98 -8.20
C TYR A 210 19.08 -17.91 -8.52
N LYS A 211 20.13 -17.38 -9.16
CA LYS A 211 21.37 -18.13 -9.43
C LYS A 211 22.53 -17.49 -8.69
N LYS A 212 23.19 -18.26 -7.83
CA LYS A 212 24.34 -17.80 -7.05
C LYS A 212 25.30 -18.95 -6.76
N ASP A 213 26.58 -18.70 -6.96
CA ASP A 213 27.69 -19.62 -6.63
C ASP A 213 27.48 -21.05 -7.17
N GLY A 214 26.90 -21.17 -8.39
CA GLY A 214 26.66 -22.46 -9.07
C GLY A 214 25.43 -23.22 -8.57
N TYR A 215 24.58 -22.59 -7.76
CA TYR A 215 23.29 -23.09 -7.35
C TYR A 215 22.14 -22.26 -7.92
N TYR A 216 21.03 -22.92 -8.21
CA TYR A 216 19.72 -22.32 -8.36
C TYR A 216 19.03 -22.38 -7.00
N TYR A 217 18.63 -21.23 -6.48
CA TYR A 217 17.82 -21.10 -5.28
C TYR A 217 16.39 -20.88 -5.68
N LEU A 218 15.46 -21.56 -5.03
CA LEU A 218 14.03 -21.40 -5.20
C LEU A 218 13.44 -21.02 -3.86
N MET A 219 12.93 -19.79 -3.78
CA MET A 219 12.15 -19.29 -2.65
C MET A 219 10.67 -19.53 -2.87
N ALA A 220 9.92 -19.65 -1.79
CA ALA A 220 8.47 -19.73 -1.80
C ALA A 220 7.88 -19.29 -0.47
N ALA A 221 6.75 -18.57 -0.54
CA ALA A 221 5.91 -18.28 0.61
C ALA A 221 5.06 -19.51 0.99
N GLU A 222 4.88 -19.74 2.28
CA GLU A 222 4.04 -20.81 2.82
C GLU A 222 3.24 -20.33 4.03
N GLY A 223 2.19 -21.06 4.41
CA GLY A 223 1.39 -20.79 5.60
C GLY A 223 0.09 -20.03 5.33
N GLY A 224 -0.05 -19.49 4.13
CA GLY A 224 -1.11 -18.54 3.77
C GLY A 224 -0.81 -17.14 4.31
N THR A 225 -1.50 -16.14 3.79
CA THR A 225 -1.21 -14.72 4.05
C THR A 225 -1.70 -14.20 5.41
N GLU A 226 -1.93 -15.10 6.37
CA GLU A 226 -2.31 -14.76 7.74
C GLU A 226 -1.11 -14.86 8.70
N GLU A 227 -1.35 -15.01 10.01
CA GLU A 227 -0.32 -15.06 11.04
C GLU A 227 0.75 -16.15 10.82
N ALA A 228 0.38 -17.27 10.17
CA ALA A 228 1.30 -18.38 9.89
C ALA A 228 2.21 -18.15 8.66
N HIS A 229 2.10 -17.02 8.00
CA HIS A 229 2.86 -16.70 6.79
C HIS A 229 4.37 -16.75 7.04
N SER A 230 5.10 -17.28 6.08
CA SER A 230 6.55 -17.47 6.17
C SER A 230 7.18 -17.57 4.79
N GLU A 231 8.48 -17.32 4.71
CA GLU A 231 9.29 -17.50 3.51
C GLU A 231 10.22 -18.71 3.69
N THR A 232 10.27 -19.56 2.70
CA THR A 232 11.08 -20.79 2.69
C THR A 232 11.98 -20.84 1.46
N ILE A 233 13.07 -21.62 1.51
CA ILE A 233 14.04 -21.69 0.43
C ILE A 233 14.60 -23.11 0.26
N ALA A 234 14.86 -23.47 -1.01
CA ALA A 234 15.58 -24.67 -1.39
C ALA A 234 16.62 -24.36 -2.47
N ARG A 235 17.60 -25.24 -2.71
CA ARG A 235 18.59 -25.07 -3.76
C ARG A 235 18.91 -26.35 -4.51
N SER A 236 19.38 -26.19 -5.76
CA SER A 236 19.85 -27.29 -6.62
C SER A 236 20.98 -26.83 -7.52
N HIS A 237 21.81 -27.75 -8.01
CA HIS A 237 22.78 -27.50 -9.09
C HIS A 237 22.12 -27.54 -10.49
N ASN A 238 20.88 -27.97 -10.58
CA ASN A 238 20.13 -28.05 -11.83
C ASN A 238 18.78 -27.34 -11.64
N ILE A 239 18.45 -26.44 -12.56
CA ILE A 239 17.19 -25.67 -12.52
C ILE A 239 15.95 -26.57 -12.44
N TRP A 240 16.04 -27.77 -13.01
CA TRP A 240 14.97 -28.78 -12.96
C TRP A 240 14.97 -29.64 -11.67
N GLY A 241 15.88 -29.33 -10.71
CA GLY A 241 16.04 -30.08 -9.47
C GLY A 241 16.81 -31.40 -9.60
N PRO A 242 16.82 -32.24 -8.54
CA PRO A 242 16.03 -32.05 -7.31
C PRO A 242 16.53 -30.89 -6.46
N TYR A 243 15.62 -30.18 -5.84
CA TYR A 243 15.91 -29.13 -4.87
C TYR A 243 16.03 -29.71 -3.48
N THR A 244 17.02 -29.25 -2.73
CA THR A 244 17.23 -29.58 -1.31
C THR A 244 16.90 -28.34 -0.48
N GLU A 245 16.01 -28.48 0.48
CA GLU A 245 15.58 -27.41 1.37
C GLU A 245 16.65 -27.04 2.40
N ASP A 246 16.62 -25.79 2.87
CA ASP A 246 17.42 -25.36 4.01
C ASP A 246 16.83 -25.95 5.31
N HIS A 247 17.69 -26.53 6.14
CA HIS A 247 17.29 -27.06 7.44
C HIS A 247 16.83 -25.98 8.44
N SER A 248 17.15 -24.71 8.16
CA SER A 248 16.75 -23.57 8.98
C SER A 248 15.42 -22.91 8.53
N ASN A 249 14.77 -23.48 7.51
CA ASN A 249 13.45 -22.97 7.10
C ASN A 249 12.45 -22.92 8.27
N PRO A 250 11.59 -21.90 8.28
CA PRO A 250 11.49 -20.77 7.35
C PRO A 250 12.62 -19.75 7.56
N ILE A 251 13.11 -19.15 6.47
CA ILE A 251 14.15 -18.10 6.51
C ILE A 251 13.63 -16.74 6.95
N LEU A 252 12.30 -16.53 6.90
CA LEU A 252 11.62 -15.33 7.35
C LEU A 252 10.22 -15.68 7.86
N THR A 253 9.90 -15.30 9.11
CA THR A 253 8.56 -15.47 9.69
C THR A 253 8.42 -14.73 11.03
N HIS A 254 7.20 -14.36 11.40
CA HIS A 254 6.85 -13.90 12.76
C HIS A 254 5.95 -14.89 13.53
N CYS A 255 5.60 -16.02 12.94
CA CYS A 255 4.79 -17.03 13.64
C CYS A 255 5.57 -17.85 14.69
N ASN A 256 6.90 -17.70 14.76
CA ASN A 256 7.77 -18.37 15.73
C ASN A 256 7.98 -17.53 17.00
N ALA A 257 8.70 -18.08 17.99
CA ALA A 257 8.97 -17.43 19.26
C ALA A 257 9.74 -16.08 19.12
N ALA A 258 10.60 -15.96 18.10
CA ALA A 258 11.37 -14.72 17.85
C ALA A 258 10.47 -13.60 17.29
N GLY A 259 9.38 -13.93 16.60
CA GLY A 259 8.41 -12.98 16.07
C GLY A 259 7.27 -12.61 17.04
N GLN A 260 7.17 -13.30 18.19
CA GLN A 260 6.09 -13.03 19.14
C GLN A 260 6.18 -11.61 19.71
N GLY A 261 5.05 -10.90 19.68
CA GLY A 261 4.96 -9.51 20.17
C GLY A 261 5.46 -8.46 19.16
N ASN A 262 5.90 -8.87 17.96
CA ASN A 262 6.22 -7.92 16.90
C ASN A 262 4.92 -7.23 16.42
N PRO A 263 4.90 -5.92 16.25
CA PRO A 263 3.72 -5.19 15.76
C PRO A 263 3.42 -5.44 14.28
N ILE A 264 4.39 -5.96 13.51
CA ILE A 264 4.19 -6.44 12.14
C ILE A 264 3.97 -7.95 12.21
N GLN A 265 2.94 -8.45 11.56
CA GLN A 265 2.59 -9.87 11.50
C GLN A 265 2.42 -10.34 10.05
N GLY A 266 2.27 -11.66 9.82
CA GLY A 266 2.01 -12.24 8.51
C GLY A 266 3.09 -11.93 7.47
N ILE A 267 4.36 -11.97 7.86
CA ILE A 267 5.48 -11.66 6.95
C ILE A 267 5.84 -12.83 6.05
N GLY A 268 6.03 -12.54 4.77
CA GLY A 268 6.39 -13.50 3.72
C GLY A 268 6.16 -12.90 2.33
N HIS A 269 6.03 -13.76 1.31
CA HIS A 269 5.87 -13.41 -0.09
C HIS A 269 6.96 -12.43 -0.53
N ALA A 270 8.19 -12.91 -0.49
CA ALA A 270 9.37 -12.08 -0.50
C ALA A 270 10.18 -12.22 -1.79
N ASP A 271 10.86 -11.14 -2.19
CA ASP A 271 11.81 -11.12 -3.31
C ASP A 271 13.18 -10.59 -2.84
N ILE A 272 14.28 -11.19 -3.32
CA ILE A 272 15.66 -10.84 -2.93
C ILE A 272 16.34 -10.05 -4.03
N VAL A 273 17.08 -8.99 -3.64
CA VAL A 273 17.86 -8.19 -4.56
C VAL A 273 19.28 -7.96 -4.04
N GLN A 274 20.26 -7.93 -4.95
CA GLN A 274 21.62 -7.48 -4.65
C GLN A 274 21.76 -6.00 -4.99
N ALA A 275 22.23 -5.21 -4.02
CA ALA A 275 22.50 -3.80 -4.21
C ALA A 275 23.85 -3.54 -4.92
N GLN A 276 24.10 -2.30 -5.32
CA GLN A 276 25.31 -1.89 -6.04
C GLN A 276 26.60 -1.95 -5.21
N ASP A 277 26.49 -2.03 -3.89
CA ASP A 277 27.58 -2.23 -2.93
C ASP A 277 27.81 -3.70 -2.54
N ASP A 278 27.22 -4.64 -3.32
CA ASP A 278 27.22 -6.07 -3.11
C ASP A 278 26.46 -6.54 -1.85
N SER A 279 25.81 -5.65 -1.12
CA SER A 279 24.89 -6.04 -0.04
C SER A 279 23.63 -6.71 -0.60
N TRP A 280 23.00 -7.57 0.20
CA TRP A 280 21.79 -8.27 -0.18
C TRP A 280 20.62 -7.87 0.71
N TRP A 281 19.47 -7.74 0.09
CA TRP A 281 18.25 -7.26 0.71
C TRP A 281 17.06 -8.12 0.30
N ILE A 282 16.06 -8.18 1.15
CA ILE A 282 14.79 -8.86 0.89
C ILE A 282 13.64 -7.87 1.12
N VAL A 283 12.79 -7.71 0.12
CA VAL A 283 11.49 -7.07 0.26
C VAL A 283 10.46 -8.16 0.51
N PHE A 284 9.47 -7.87 1.33
CA PHE A 284 8.42 -8.81 1.70
C PHE A 284 7.19 -8.03 2.18
N HIS A 285 6.03 -8.65 2.20
CA HIS A 285 4.91 -8.00 2.83
C HIS A 285 4.73 -8.42 4.29
N GLY A 286 4.07 -7.56 5.06
CA GLY A 286 3.58 -7.80 6.39
C GLY A 286 2.46 -6.81 6.72
N TYR A 287 1.77 -6.97 7.82
CA TYR A 287 0.69 -6.07 8.20
C TYR A 287 0.80 -5.59 9.65
N ARG A 288 0.44 -4.32 9.88
CA ARG A 288 0.35 -3.72 11.23
C ARG A 288 -1.04 -3.91 11.80
N THR A 289 -1.15 -4.50 12.99
CA THR A 289 -2.43 -4.80 13.64
C THR A 289 -3.02 -3.59 14.37
N ILE A 290 -4.35 -3.56 14.54
CA ILE A 290 -5.06 -2.42 15.16
C ILE A 290 -5.19 -2.52 16.67
N SER A 291 -5.63 -3.64 17.24
CA SER A 291 -5.90 -3.75 18.68
C SER A 291 -5.49 -5.07 19.29
N ASP A 292 -5.60 -6.11 18.53
CA ASP A 292 -5.19 -7.48 18.84
C ASP A 292 -4.29 -7.98 17.72
N LYS A 293 -3.75 -9.16 17.85
CA LYS A 293 -2.87 -9.74 16.83
C LYS A 293 -3.62 -10.18 15.56
N ALA A 294 -4.95 -10.08 15.54
CA ALA A 294 -5.77 -10.69 14.54
C ALA A 294 -6.25 -9.74 13.44
N HIS A 295 -6.42 -8.44 13.72
CA HIS A 295 -7.06 -7.53 12.78
C HIS A 295 -6.14 -6.44 12.26
N HIS A 296 -6.13 -6.22 10.93
CA HIS A 296 -5.44 -5.13 10.27
C HIS A 296 -6.35 -4.42 9.24
N ILE A 297 -6.15 -3.11 9.08
CA ILE A 297 -6.97 -2.27 8.19
C ILE A 297 -6.14 -1.63 7.07
N LEU A 298 -4.82 -1.57 7.22
CA LEU A 298 -3.94 -0.94 6.22
C LEU A 298 -3.64 -1.86 5.03
N GLY A 299 -4.08 -3.12 5.09
CA GLY A 299 -3.68 -4.15 4.16
C GLY A 299 -2.28 -4.68 4.48
N ARG A 300 -1.75 -5.49 3.57
CA ARG A 300 -0.38 -5.98 3.62
C ARG A 300 0.53 -4.91 3.02
N GLU A 301 1.57 -4.54 3.74
CA GLU A 301 2.45 -3.40 3.47
C GLU A 301 3.84 -3.90 3.10
N THR A 302 4.57 -3.18 2.24
CA THR A 302 5.92 -3.59 1.83
C THR A 302 6.95 -3.24 2.90
N CYS A 303 7.69 -4.24 3.34
CA CYS A 303 8.76 -4.18 4.32
C CYS A 303 10.11 -4.54 3.70
N LEU A 304 11.20 -4.21 4.40
CA LEU A 304 12.58 -4.44 3.98
C LEU A 304 13.41 -5.04 5.12
N ALA A 305 14.30 -5.98 4.79
CA ALA A 305 15.31 -6.46 5.73
C ALA A 305 16.64 -6.78 5.01
N PRO A 306 17.79 -6.71 5.72
CA PRO A 306 19.07 -7.13 5.18
C PRO A 306 19.19 -8.65 5.12
N VAL A 307 19.94 -9.14 4.13
CA VAL A 307 20.26 -10.56 3.97
C VAL A 307 21.78 -10.76 3.99
N THR A 308 22.23 -11.74 4.74
CA THR A 308 23.63 -12.18 4.70
C THR A 308 23.75 -13.57 4.11
N TRP A 309 24.89 -13.82 3.43
CA TRP A 309 25.20 -15.13 2.82
C TRP A 309 26.42 -15.75 3.52
N PRO A 310 26.25 -16.54 4.59
CA PRO A 310 27.34 -17.26 5.23
C PRO A 310 28.01 -18.28 4.29
N LYS A 311 29.19 -18.80 4.69
CA LYS A 311 29.98 -19.74 3.89
C LYS A 311 29.26 -21.07 3.56
N ASN A 312 28.21 -21.42 4.31
CA ASN A 312 27.37 -22.59 4.00
C ASN A 312 26.47 -22.35 2.77
N GLY A 313 26.40 -21.10 2.28
CA GLY A 313 25.67 -20.70 1.09
C GLY A 313 24.15 -20.59 1.25
N TRP A 314 23.64 -20.53 2.48
CA TRP A 314 22.23 -20.27 2.74
C TRP A 314 22.00 -18.82 3.19
N PRO A 315 20.94 -18.12 2.73
CA PRO A 315 20.66 -16.76 3.15
C PRO A 315 20.15 -16.72 4.59
N VAL A 316 20.55 -15.70 5.31
CA VAL A 316 20.07 -15.40 6.67
C VAL A 316 19.49 -14.00 6.68
N VAL A 317 18.19 -13.90 6.85
CA VAL A 317 17.47 -12.62 6.91
C VAL A 317 17.64 -12.01 8.29
N ASN A 318 18.11 -10.77 8.36
CA ASN A 318 18.27 -9.97 9.58
C ASN A 318 18.94 -10.71 10.76
N GLY A 319 19.78 -11.71 10.46
CA GLY A 319 20.48 -12.52 11.44
C GLY A 319 19.64 -13.53 12.22
N ASN A 320 18.32 -13.47 12.19
CA ASN A 320 17.43 -14.31 12.99
C ASN A 320 16.11 -14.73 12.29
N GLY A 321 15.92 -14.38 11.02
CA GLY A 321 14.71 -14.72 10.26
C GLY A 321 13.47 -13.88 10.64
N THR A 322 13.64 -12.72 11.26
CA THR A 322 12.57 -11.77 11.59
C THR A 322 12.89 -10.36 11.12
N ALA A 323 11.91 -9.48 11.13
CA ALA A 323 12.10 -8.04 10.90
C ALA A 323 11.43 -7.23 12.02
N SER A 324 11.82 -5.97 12.16
CA SER A 324 11.26 -5.05 13.14
C SER A 324 10.69 -3.80 12.46
N VAL A 325 9.87 -3.04 13.17
CA VAL A 325 9.45 -1.71 12.71
C VAL A 325 10.67 -0.81 12.57
N ASP A 326 11.46 -0.71 13.65
CA ASP A 326 12.70 0.07 13.65
C ASP A 326 13.86 -0.83 13.26
N MET A 327 14.49 -0.54 12.13
CA MET A 327 15.65 -1.25 11.60
C MET A 327 16.86 -0.34 11.62
N THR A 328 18.00 -0.87 12.05
CA THR A 328 19.29 -0.18 11.98
C THR A 328 20.29 -1.09 11.31
N CYS A 329 20.74 -0.71 10.13
CA CYS A 329 21.73 -1.47 9.37
C CYS A 329 22.55 -0.55 8.47
N PRO A 330 23.77 -0.95 8.07
CA PRO A 330 24.43 -0.30 6.95
C PRO A 330 23.55 -0.42 5.72
N THR A 331 23.34 0.68 5.03
CA THR A 331 22.60 0.70 3.78
C THR A 331 23.26 1.71 2.83
N LEU A 332 22.71 1.77 1.63
CA LEU A 332 23.08 2.77 0.64
C LEU A 332 22.82 4.18 1.19
N PRO A 333 23.56 5.19 0.74
CA PRO A 333 23.30 6.57 1.13
C PRO A 333 21.86 6.95 0.87
N LEU A 334 21.14 7.42 1.89
CA LEU A 334 19.73 7.78 1.78
C LEU A 334 19.50 8.88 0.75
N GLN A 335 18.54 8.67 -0.12
CA GLN A 335 18.09 9.58 -1.17
C GLN A 335 16.58 9.78 -1.08
N PRO A 336 16.10 10.58 -0.10
CA PRO A 336 14.67 10.81 0.08
C PRO A 336 14.10 11.63 -1.08
N PHE A 337 12.88 11.27 -1.48
CA PHE A 337 12.09 12.04 -2.43
C PHE A 337 11.33 13.18 -1.73
N PRO A 338 10.88 14.21 -2.47
CA PRO A 338 9.98 15.22 -1.92
C PRO A 338 8.68 14.57 -1.41
N GLU A 339 8.23 14.99 -0.25
CA GLU A 339 6.94 14.54 0.28
C GLU A 339 5.78 15.08 -0.59
N ASN A 340 4.77 14.24 -0.82
CA ASN A 340 3.54 14.66 -1.46
C ASN A 340 2.81 15.68 -0.56
N PRO A 341 2.18 16.71 -1.12
CA PRO A 341 1.44 17.68 -0.33
C PRO A 341 0.26 17.00 0.38
N ALA A 342 0.10 17.31 1.67
CA ALA A 342 -1.02 16.77 2.46
C ALA A 342 -2.38 17.16 1.89
N ARG A 343 -2.47 18.31 1.19
CA ARG A 343 -3.69 18.83 0.57
C ARG A 343 -3.56 18.90 -0.95
N VAL A 344 -4.58 18.39 -1.63
CA VAL A 344 -4.79 18.50 -3.08
C VAL A 344 -5.96 19.45 -3.33
N ASN A 345 -5.74 20.51 -4.11
CA ASN A 345 -6.76 21.56 -4.42
C ASN A 345 -7.44 21.33 -5.78
N PHE A 346 -7.16 20.24 -6.45
CA PHE A 346 -7.74 19.89 -7.76
C PHE A 346 -7.58 20.98 -8.85
N GLU A 347 -6.44 21.70 -8.81
CA GLU A 347 -6.09 22.72 -9.82
C GLU A 347 -5.41 22.11 -11.07
N GLN A 348 -5.08 20.84 -11.02
CA GLN A 348 -4.41 20.09 -12.09
C GLN A 348 -5.44 19.41 -13.00
N GLU A 349 -5.05 19.09 -14.23
CA GLU A 349 -5.93 18.41 -15.19
C GLU A 349 -6.05 16.90 -14.90
N GLU A 350 -5.11 16.32 -14.14
CA GLU A 350 -5.07 14.92 -13.78
C GLU A 350 -4.80 14.73 -12.28
N LEU A 351 -5.33 13.67 -11.69
CA LEU A 351 -5.02 13.27 -10.32
C LEU A 351 -3.61 12.66 -10.25
N GLY A 352 -2.97 12.77 -9.08
CA GLY A 352 -1.69 12.13 -8.82
C GLY A 352 -1.76 10.60 -8.87
N LEU A 353 -0.58 9.96 -8.98
CA LEU A 353 -0.47 8.50 -9.06
C LEU A 353 -0.97 7.75 -7.82
N ASP A 354 -1.17 8.43 -6.72
CA ASP A 354 -1.69 7.88 -5.46
C ASP A 354 -3.23 7.72 -5.41
N TRP A 355 -3.93 8.15 -6.47
CA TRP A 355 -5.37 8.02 -6.59
C TRP A 355 -5.77 6.78 -7.39
N ASN A 356 -6.71 6.00 -6.86
CA ASN A 356 -7.20 4.78 -7.47
C ASN A 356 -8.73 4.74 -7.55
N TYR A 357 -9.22 3.88 -8.44
CA TYR A 357 -10.64 3.64 -8.69
C TYR A 357 -10.96 2.16 -8.42
N ILE A 358 -12.21 1.85 -8.09
CA ILE A 358 -12.69 0.46 -8.00
C ILE A 358 -13.11 0.01 -9.39
N GLY A 359 -12.36 -0.92 -9.98
CA GLY A 359 -12.54 -1.32 -11.37
C GLY A 359 -12.27 -0.17 -12.35
N TYR A 360 -12.74 -0.30 -13.57
CA TYR A 360 -12.58 0.77 -14.56
C TYR A 360 -13.56 1.90 -14.32
N PRO A 361 -13.09 3.14 -14.20
CA PRO A 361 -13.97 4.30 -14.06
C PRO A 361 -14.75 4.56 -15.37
N GLU A 362 -15.99 4.96 -15.23
CA GLU A 362 -16.74 5.60 -16.30
C GLU A 362 -16.35 7.07 -16.32
N TRP A 363 -15.38 7.42 -17.18
CA TRP A 363 -14.71 8.73 -17.18
C TRP A 363 -15.66 9.92 -17.28
N ASP A 364 -16.82 9.77 -17.92
CA ASP A 364 -17.87 10.80 -17.98
C ASP A 364 -18.44 11.19 -16.61
N ASN A 365 -18.14 10.42 -15.58
CA ASN A 365 -18.53 10.68 -14.20
C ASN A 365 -17.49 11.45 -13.40
N TYR A 366 -16.31 11.75 -13.97
CA TYR A 366 -15.20 12.43 -13.30
C TYR A 366 -14.70 13.61 -14.12
N SER A 367 -14.52 14.78 -13.50
CA SER A 367 -13.98 15.93 -14.20
C SER A 367 -13.18 16.85 -13.26
N LEU A 368 -11.97 17.23 -13.71
CA LEU A 368 -11.15 18.29 -13.11
C LEU A 368 -11.22 19.60 -13.91
N THR A 369 -11.92 19.61 -15.04
CA THR A 369 -11.95 20.75 -15.97
C THR A 369 -13.32 21.42 -16.11
N GLU A 370 -14.45 20.73 -15.86
CA GLU A 370 -15.79 21.31 -15.95
C GLU A 370 -16.01 22.44 -14.91
N ARG A 371 -15.32 22.38 -13.77
CA ARG A 371 -15.28 23.43 -12.76
C ARG A 371 -13.84 23.57 -12.25
N ASN A 372 -13.16 24.60 -12.68
CA ASN A 372 -11.76 24.83 -12.33
C ASN A 372 -11.54 24.85 -10.81
N GLY A 373 -10.50 24.14 -10.32
CA GLY A 373 -10.18 24.03 -8.90
C GLY A 373 -11.11 23.11 -8.11
N TYR A 374 -11.86 22.25 -8.79
CA TYR A 374 -12.72 21.25 -8.17
C TYR A 374 -12.57 19.89 -8.86
N LEU A 375 -12.63 18.84 -8.07
CA LEU A 375 -12.96 17.53 -8.59
C LEU A 375 -14.49 17.38 -8.62
N ARG A 376 -15.05 17.22 -9.80
CA ARG A 376 -16.48 16.98 -10.00
C ARG A 376 -16.75 15.49 -10.16
N LEU A 377 -17.65 14.95 -9.33
CA LEU A 377 -18.14 13.58 -9.41
C LEU A 377 -19.63 13.57 -9.72
N LYS A 378 -20.02 12.72 -10.69
CA LYS A 378 -21.41 12.42 -11.02
C LYS A 378 -21.69 10.96 -10.69
N GLY A 379 -22.57 10.70 -9.72
CA GLY A 379 -22.79 9.34 -9.23
C GLY A 379 -23.39 8.43 -10.30
N ALA A 380 -22.80 7.24 -10.43
CA ALA A 380 -23.31 6.14 -11.26
C ALA A 380 -24.55 5.50 -10.62
N GLU A 381 -25.23 4.63 -11.36
CA GLU A 381 -26.29 3.74 -10.83
C GLU A 381 -25.75 2.81 -9.75
N GLY A 382 -24.53 2.30 -9.97
CA GLY A 382 -23.85 1.38 -9.09
C GLY A 382 -23.40 2.03 -7.77
N ASN A 383 -23.17 1.19 -6.79
CA ASN A 383 -22.60 1.57 -5.50
C ASN A 383 -21.39 0.70 -5.15
N ILE A 384 -20.64 1.09 -4.14
CA ILE A 384 -19.44 0.38 -3.69
C ILE A 384 -19.78 -1.07 -3.30
N GLY A 385 -20.87 -1.31 -2.58
CA GLY A 385 -21.28 -2.65 -2.16
C GLY A 385 -21.58 -3.60 -3.33
N GLY A 386 -22.03 -3.08 -4.46
CA GLY A 386 -22.26 -3.84 -5.69
C GLY A 386 -21.01 -4.04 -6.54
N ARG A 387 -19.94 -3.29 -6.30
CA ARG A 387 -18.64 -3.34 -6.99
C ARG A 387 -18.72 -3.23 -8.53
N THR A 388 -19.75 -2.61 -9.03
CA THR A 388 -19.97 -2.40 -10.48
C THR A 388 -19.63 -0.96 -10.85
N SER A 389 -18.36 -0.68 -11.07
CA SER A 389 -17.84 0.64 -11.47
C SER A 389 -18.51 1.80 -10.74
N PRO A 390 -18.44 1.86 -9.40
CA PRO A 390 -19.01 2.98 -8.64
C PRO A 390 -18.24 4.27 -8.98
N THR A 391 -18.89 5.43 -8.87
CA THR A 391 -18.17 6.71 -8.97
C THR A 391 -17.43 6.97 -7.67
N PHE A 392 -16.29 6.33 -7.53
CA PHE A 392 -15.38 6.38 -6.39
C PHE A 392 -13.97 6.72 -6.88
N VAL A 393 -13.28 7.59 -6.14
CA VAL A 393 -11.84 7.81 -6.28
C VAL A 393 -11.23 8.00 -4.91
N GLY A 394 -10.16 7.27 -4.61
CA GLY A 394 -9.59 7.25 -3.26
C GLY A 394 -8.11 6.94 -3.24
N ARG A 395 -7.53 7.10 -2.06
CA ARG A 395 -6.13 6.79 -1.74
C ARG A 395 -6.07 5.66 -0.72
N ARG A 396 -5.01 4.89 -0.76
CA ARG A 396 -4.72 3.87 0.26
C ARG A 396 -4.61 4.52 1.63
N LEU A 397 -5.16 3.86 2.64
CA LEU A 397 -4.95 4.26 4.03
C LEU A 397 -3.55 3.79 4.46
N GLU A 398 -2.67 4.72 4.82
CA GLU A 398 -1.26 4.44 5.12
C GLU A 398 -0.94 4.47 6.62
N ASN A 399 -1.84 5.06 7.43
CA ASN A 399 -1.58 5.34 8.83
C ASN A 399 -2.77 4.96 9.71
N LEU A 400 -2.47 4.40 10.90
CA LEU A 400 -3.50 4.09 11.91
C LEU A 400 -4.03 5.33 12.63
N TYR A 401 -3.26 6.41 12.63
CA TYR A 401 -3.62 7.72 13.21
C TYR A 401 -3.55 8.77 12.12
N PHE A 402 -4.68 9.24 11.69
CA PHE A 402 -4.80 10.19 10.58
C PHE A 402 -6.04 11.07 10.70
N THR A 403 -6.02 12.17 9.97
CA THR A 403 -7.18 13.01 9.73
C THR A 403 -7.32 13.24 8.22
N ALA A 404 -8.43 12.77 7.65
CA ALA A 404 -8.82 13.04 6.27
C ALA A 404 -9.98 14.03 6.24
N THR A 405 -9.88 15.08 5.41
CA THR A 405 -10.90 16.12 5.29
C THR A 405 -11.13 16.51 3.85
N THR A 406 -12.35 16.95 3.55
CA THR A 406 -12.69 17.56 2.26
C THR A 406 -13.74 18.64 2.44
N ARG A 407 -13.85 19.55 1.48
CA ARG A 407 -14.95 20.49 1.36
C ARG A 407 -15.72 20.18 0.08
N MET A 408 -17.03 20.02 0.22
CA MET A 408 -17.90 19.58 -0.85
C MET A 408 -19.11 20.53 -1.01
N GLU A 409 -19.50 20.76 -2.25
CA GLU A 409 -20.77 21.35 -2.65
C GLU A 409 -21.59 20.27 -3.35
N PHE A 410 -22.80 20.00 -2.84
CA PHE A 410 -23.70 19.02 -3.45
C PHE A 410 -25.16 19.39 -3.13
N ASP A 411 -25.94 19.60 -4.19
CA ASP A 411 -27.37 19.93 -4.13
C ASP A 411 -28.16 18.92 -4.98
N PRO A 412 -28.45 17.70 -4.43
CA PRO A 412 -29.21 16.70 -5.16
C PRO A 412 -30.67 17.12 -5.35
N PRO A 413 -31.39 16.61 -6.38
CA PRO A 413 -32.79 16.93 -6.60
C PRO A 413 -33.70 16.37 -5.50
N ALA A 414 -34.81 17.08 -5.23
CA ALA A 414 -35.76 16.77 -4.14
C ALA A 414 -36.37 15.36 -4.18
N ALA A 415 -36.36 14.70 -5.31
CA ALA A 415 -36.99 13.38 -5.53
C ALA A 415 -35.96 12.31 -5.94
N GLY A 416 -34.70 12.42 -5.53
CA GLY A 416 -33.64 11.50 -5.91
C GLY A 416 -33.11 10.64 -4.75
N ASN A 417 -32.48 9.51 -5.11
CA ASN A 417 -31.70 8.70 -4.17
C ASN A 417 -30.21 9.08 -4.21
N GLU A 418 -29.91 10.25 -4.71
CA GLU A 418 -28.55 10.71 -4.97
C GLU A 418 -27.84 11.05 -3.65
N GLU A 419 -26.63 10.52 -3.50
CA GLU A 419 -25.79 10.73 -2.32
C GLU A 419 -24.34 11.00 -2.76
N ALA A 420 -23.67 11.89 -2.02
CA ALA A 420 -22.24 12.15 -2.21
C ALA A 420 -21.56 12.50 -0.89
N GLY A 421 -20.26 12.17 -0.77
CA GLY A 421 -19.51 12.45 0.44
C GLY A 421 -18.11 11.81 0.46
N MET A 422 -17.64 11.50 1.67
CA MET A 422 -16.41 10.76 1.91
C MET A 422 -16.69 9.32 2.34
N VAL A 423 -15.79 8.43 2.00
CA VAL A 423 -15.93 7.01 2.30
C VAL A 423 -14.60 6.40 2.75
N LEU A 424 -14.68 5.45 3.68
CA LEU A 424 -13.68 4.41 3.94
C LEU A 424 -14.19 3.12 3.35
N GLU A 425 -13.44 2.48 2.48
CA GLU A 425 -13.85 1.30 1.73
C GLU A 425 -12.82 0.19 1.80
N ASN A 426 -13.25 -1.06 1.96
CA ASN A 426 -12.45 -2.26 1.79
C ASN A 426 -13.32 -3.42 1.29
N ASN A 427 -13.01 -3.94 0.11
CA ASN A 427 -13.68 -5.10 -0.50
C ASN A 427 -15.23 -4.98 -0.55
N GLY A 428 -15.74 -3.79 -0.87
CA GLY A 428 -17.19 -3.54 -0.99
C GLY A 428 -17.91 -3.28 0.34
N SER A 429 -17.28 -3.53 1.48
CA SER A 429 -17.72 -3.03 2.78
C SER A 429 -17.23 -1.59 2.97
N HIS A 430 -18.09 -0.71 3.44
CA HIS A 430 -17.71 0.70 3.54
C HIS A 430 -18.41 1.45 4.66
N PHE A 431 -17.72 2.47 5.16
CA PHE A 431 -18.23 3.46 6.10
C PHE A 431 -18.19 4.80 5.42
N ASP A 432 -19.31 5.47 5.29
CA ASP A 432 -19.41 6.73 4.59
C ASP A 432 -20.12 7.82 5.39
N ILE A 433 -19.75 9.08 5.11
CA ILE A 433 -20.42 10.28 5.57
C ILE A 433 -20.96 11.00 4.34
N MET A 434 -22.28 10.93 4.13
CA MET A 434 -22.95 11.29 2.89
C MET A 434 -23.97 12.37 3.07
N VAL A 435 -24.02 13.30 2.10
CA VAL A 435 -25.10 14.27 1.92
C VAL A 435 -26.14 13.69 1.00
N HIS A 436 -27.41 13.81 1.40
CA HIS A 436 -28.57 13.45 0.59
C HIS A 436 -29.70 14.47 0.78
N GLN A 437 -30.80 14.32 0.04
CA GLN A 437 -31.95 15.21 0.17
C GLN A 437 -33.24 14.43 0.43
N VAL A 438 -34.09 14.96 1.34
CA VAL A 438 -35.43 14.46 1.63
C VAL A 438 -36.40 15.61 1.60
N ASN A 439 -37.43 15.55 0.75
CA ASN A 439 -38.48 16.57 0.63
C ASN A 439 -37.97 18.02 0.44
N GLY A 440 -36.84 18.19 -0.23
CA GLY A 440 -36.27 19.53 -0.49
C GLY A 440 -35.32 20.03 0.60
N GLU A 441 -35.10 19.26 1.66
CA GLU A 441 -34.15 19.60 2.72
C GLU A 441 -32.94 18.66 2.65
N ARG A 442 -31.73 19.23 2.77
CA ARG A 442 -30.47 18.45 2.76
C ARG A 442 -30.16 17.91 4.14
N PHE A 443 -29.73 16.68 4.16
CA PHE A 443 -29.32 15.97 5.37
C PHE A 443 -27.92 15.36 5.19
N LEU A 444 -27.24 15.21 6.30
CA LEU A 444 -26.01 14.45 6.44
C LEU A 444 -26.28 13.18 7.25
N VAL A 445 -25.71 12.07 6.81
CA VAL A 445 -25.85 10.77 7.48
C VAL A 445 -24.51 10.04 7.44
N VAL A 446 -24.19 9.29 8.50
CA VAL A 446 -23.14 8.28 8.47
C VAL A 446 -23.78 6.92 8.21
N LYS A 447 -23.25 6.19 7.24
CA LYS A 447 -23.70 4.84 6.90
C LYS A 447 -22.55 3.85 7.07
N LEU A 448 -22.90 2.67 7.54
CA LEU A 448 -21.99 1.53 7.64
C LEU A 448 -22.62 0.40 6.85
N GLN A 449 -21.98 -0.02 5.77
CA GLN A 449 -22.42 -1.15 4.98
C GLN A 449 -21.45 -2.31 5.13
N PHE A 450 -21.99 -3.44 5.53
CA PHE A 450 -21.28 -4.70 5.63
C PHE A 450 -22.10 -5.81 4.96
N GLY A 451 -21.69 -6.24 3.79
CA GLY A 451 -22.50 -7.11 2.94
C GLY A 451 -23.88 -6.51 2.66
N GLN A 452 -24.95 -7.20 3.06
CA GLN A 452 -26.33 -6.71 2.89
C GLN A 452 -26.84 -5.90 4.10
N THR A 453 -26.05 -5.81 5.17
CA THR A 453 -26.43 -5.07 6.38
C THR A 453 -26.02 -3.62 6.25
N VAL A 454 -26.97 -2.72 6.46
CA VAL A 454 -26.71 -1.28 6.45
C VAL A 454 -27.19 -0.69 7.78
N TYR A 455 -26.29 -0.03 8.49
CA TYR A 455 -26.61 0.86 9.60
C TYR A 455 -26.62 2.31 9.10
N ARG A 456 -27.54 3.13 9.61
CA ARG A 456 -27.59 4.58 9.38
C ARG A 456 -27.64 5.28 10.72
N SER A 457 -26.81 6.30 10.90
CA SER A 457 -26.90 7.23 12.02
C SER A 457 -28.18 8.08 11.95
N ARG A 458 -28.42 8.91 12.96
CA ARG A 458 -29.42 9.96 12.84
C ARG A 458 -29.06 10.91 11.70
N GLU A 459 -30.07 11.38 10.99
CA GLU A 459 -29.95 12.42 9.99
C GLU A 459 -29.74 13.80 10.65
N ILE A 460 -28.85 14.61 10.06
CA ILE A 460 -28.52 15.94 10.53
C ILE A 460 -28.87 16.93 9.42
N ALA A 461 -29.82 17.83 9.70
CA ALA A 461 -30.21 18.86 8.74
C ALA A 461 -29.03 19.80 8.45
N LEU A 462 -28.77 20.06 7.16
CA LEU A 462 -27.73 20.98 6.70
C LEU A 462 -28.32 22.31 6.24
N LYS A 463 -27.60 23.38 6.55
CA LYS A 463 -27.87 24.70 5.94
C LYS A 463 -27.49 24.67 4.44
N PRO A 464 -28.06 25.57 3.60
CA PRO A 464 -27.56 25.73 2.23
C PRO A 464 -26.07 26.06 2.17
N GLY A 465 -25.38 25.59 1.10
CA GLY A 465 -23.98 25.89 0.84
C GLY A 465 -23.05 24.70 1.12
N PRO A 466 -21.74 24.94 1.09
CA PRO A 466 -20.74 23.89 1.23
C PRO A 466 -20.73 23.23 2.62
N VAL A 467 -20.28 21.99 2.67
CA VAL A 467 -20.04 21.25 3.90
C VAL A 467 -18.59 20.74 3.92
N ASN A 468 -17.95 20.85 5.07
CA ASN A 468 -16.67 20.18 5.32
C ASN A 468 -16.94 18.84 5.99
N LEU A 469 -16.39 17.79 5.42
CA LEU A 469 -16.47 16.41 5.93
C LEU A 469 -15.11 16.01 6.49
N ARG A 470 -15.10 15.23 7.58
CA ARG A 470 -13.88 14.78 8.21
C ARG A 470 -14.02 13.36 8.74
N VAL A 471 -13.01 12.54 8.48
CA VAL A 471 -12.81 11.24 9.09
C VAL A 471 -11.48 11.25 9.84
N GLN A 472 -11.49 10.80 11.10
CA GLN A 472 -10.28 10.67 11.91
C GLN A 472 -10.10 9.20 12.31
N GLY A 473 -8.91 8.66 12.03
CA GLY A 473 -8.48 7.35 12.49
C GLY A 473 -7.73 7.46 13.83
N LYS A 474 -8.09 6.59 14.78
CA LYS A 474 -7.37 6.42 16.04
C LYS A 474 -7.16 4.94 16.30
N ARG A 475 -6.21 4.36 15.57
CA ARG A 475 -5.83 2.95 15.59
C ARG A 475 -7.01 2.00 15.34
N SER A 476 -7.90 1.80 16.31
CA SER A 476 -9.01 0.85 16.26
C SER A 476 -10.38 1.50 16.03
N THR A 477 -10.45 2.80 15.83
CA THR A 477 -11.71 3.52 15.62
C THR A 477 -11.61 4.54 14.51
N PHE A 478 -12.76 4.79 13.84
CA PHE A 478 -12.95 5.91 12.93
C PHE A 478 -14.04 6.84 13.49
N THR A 479 -13.74 8.13 13.56
CA THR A 479 -14.69 9.16 13.99
C THR A 479 -15.07 10.04 12.81
N PHE A 480 -16.37 10.12 12.52
CA PHE A 480 -16.95 10.96 11.46
C PHE A 480 -17.46 12.26 12.04
N SER A 481 -17.13 13.36 11.38
CA SER A 481 -17.54 14.70 11.80
C SER A 481 -17.73 15.63 10.61
N TYR A 482 -18.44 16.73 10.83
CA TYR A 482 -18.72 17.75 9.81
C TYR A 482 -18.63 19.16 10.38
N ALA A 483 -18.48 20.14 9.47
CA ALA A 483 -18.59 21.56 9.78
C ALA A 483 -19.20 22.33 8.61
N GLN A 484 -19.91 23.43 8.89
CA GLN A 484 -20.40 24.37 7.87
C GLN A 484 -19.92 25.79 8.16
N GLY A 485 -19.45 26.45 7.13
CA GLY A 485 -18.92 27.83 7.26
C GLY A 485 -17.65 27.87 8.12
N LYS A 486 -17.70 28.64 9.20
CA LYS A 486 -16.61 28.81 10.19
C LYS A 486 -16.85 28.00 11.48
N ASP A 487 -17.88 27.17 11.52
CA ASP A 487 -18.21 26.40 12.71
C ASP A 487 -17.12 25.36 13.02
N ALA A 488 -16.98 25.04 14.30
CA ALA A 488 -16.13 23.93 14.71
C ALA A 488 -16.73 22.61 14.21
N TYR A 489 -15.87 21.59 14.01
CA TYR A 489 -16.33 20.25 13.64
C TYR A 489 -17.21 19.65 14.74
N THR A 490 -18.35 19.11 14.32
CA THR A 490 -19.29 18.37 15.18
C THR A 490 -19.14 16.88 14.87
N GLU A 491 -18.84 16.09 15.89
CA GLU A 491 -18.80 14.63 15.79
C GLU A 491 -20.21 14.05 15.64
N ILE A 492 -20.35 13.05 14.77
CA ILE A 492 -21.61 12.38 14.46
C ILE A 492 -21.59 10.97 15.00
N GLU A 493 -20.55 10.22 14.65
CA GLU A 493 -20.45 8.78 14.93
C GLU A 493 -19.00 8.38 15.11
N THR A 494 -18.75 7.43 16.02
CA THR A 494 -17.46 6.75 16.16
C THR A 494 -17.69 5.24 16.07
N VAL A 495 -16.96 4.60 15.18
CA VAL A 495 -17.14 3.20 14.81
C VAL A 495 -15.86 2.40 15.01
N ASP A 496 -16.00 1.09 15.26
CA ASP A 496 -14.88 0.18 15.39
C ASP A 496 -14.30 -0.14 14.01
N ALA A 497 -13.00 0.11 13.85
CA ALA A 497 -12.30 -0.07 12.57
C ALA A 497 -12.23 -1.55 12.14
N LYS A 498 -12.35 -2.50 13.07
CA LYS A 498 -12.29 -3.94 12.78
C LYS A 498 -13.34 -4.41 11.77
N PHE A 499 -14.47 -3.69 11.64
CA PHE A 499 -15.47 -4.03 10.63
C PHE A 499 -15.03 -3.79 9.19
N LEU A 500 -13.93 -3.02 8.98
CA LEU A 500 -13.25 -2.89 7.68
C LEU A 500 -11.91 -3.63 7.65
N ALA A 501 -11.56 -4.37 8.71
CA ALA A 501 -10.34 -5.16 8.71
C ALA A 501 -10.41 -6.28 7.67
N THR A 502 -9.29 -6.62 7.07
CA THR A 502 -9.17 -7.66 6.05
C THR A 502 -9.75 -8.98 6.51
N GLU A 503 -9.54 -9.37 7.77
CA GLU A 503 -10.09 -10.62 8.35
C GLU A 503 -11.63 -10.60 8.46
N THR A 504 -12.23 -9.41 8.55
CA THR A 504 -13.68 -9.26 8.65
C THR A 504 -14.33 -9.23 7.27
N VAL A 505 -13.75 -8.51 6.32
CA VAL A 505 -14.32 -8.37 4.97
C VAL A 505 -13.95 -9.52 4.03
N GLY A 506 -12.96 -10.36 4.41
CA GLY A 506 -12.66 -11.64 3.77
C GLY A 506 -11.89 -11.55 2.46
N PHE A 507 -11.02 -10.52 2.26
CA PHE A 507 -10.17 -10.38 1.08
C PHE A 507 -8.75 -9.89 1.44
N PHE A 508 -7.90 -9.64 0.45
CA PHE A 508 -6.46 -9.41 0.64
C PHE A 508 -6.05 -7.94 0.63
N THR A 509 -7.02 -7.02 0.52
CA THR A 509 -6.80 -5.59 0.36
C THR A 509 -6.81 -4.83 1.69
N GLY A 510 -6.48 -3.55 1.67
CA GLY A 510 -6.57 -2.63 2.79
C GLY A 510 -7.61 -1.55 2.54
N VAL A 511 -7.89 -0.77 3.58
CA VAL A 511 -8.86 0.33 3.50
C VAL A 511 -8.35 1.44 2.58
N TYR A 512 -9.24 1.94 1.76
CA TYR A 512 -9.10 3.20 1.02
C TYR A 512 -9.93 4.30 1.67
N VAL A 513 -9.41 5.51 1.67
CA VAL A 513 -10.16 6.73 2.00
C VAL A 513 -10.38 7.54 0.73
N GLY A 514 -11.63 7.90 0.43
CA GLY A 514 -11.91 8.53 -0.85
C GLY A 514 -13.17 9.39 -0.90
N LEU A 515 -13.42 9.88 -2.10
CA LEU A 515 -14.54 10.69 -2.50
C LEU A 515 -15.51 9.84 -3.33
N TYR A 516 -16.79 9.96 -3.04
CA TYR A 516 -17.78 9.04 -3.55
C TYR A 516 -19.10 9.74 -3.88
N ALA A 517 -19.70 9.35 -5.00
CA ALA A 517 -21.05 9.76 -5.38
C ALA A 517 -21.81 8.56 -5.94
N THR A 518 -23.11 8.46 -5.66
CA THR A 518 -23.97 7.37 -6.15
C THR A 518 -25.40 7.83 -6.34
N GLY A 519 -26.07 7.29 -7.33
CA GLY A 519 -27.50 7.46 -7.54
C GLY A 519 -28.35 6.35 -6.93
N ASN A 520 -27.73 5.36 -6.25
CA ASN A 520 -28.42 4.24 -5.59
C ASN A 520 -29.47 3.55 -6.48
N GLY A 521 -29.07 3.10 -7.66
CA GLY A 521 -29.93 2.41 -8.64
C GLY A 521 -30.38 3.30 -9.81
N GLN A 522 -29.92 4.56 -9.86
CA GLN A 522 -30.13 5.47 -10.99
C GLN A 522 -28.87 6.35 -11.17
N ALA A 523 -28.58 6.78 -12.40
CA ALA A 523 -27.53 7.77 -12.59
C ALA A 523 -27.91 9.12 -11.96
N CYS A 524 -26.96 9.77 -11.27
CA CYS A 524 -27.18 11.09 -10.68
C CYS A 524 -27.45 12.16 -11.74
N LYS A 525 -28.33 13.11 -11.39
CA LYS A 525 -28.55 14.36 -12.14
C LYS A 525 -27.69 15.48 -11.62
N ALA A 526 -27.44 15.50 -10.29
CA ALA A 526 -26.56 16.46 -9.66
C ALA A 526 -25.12 15.96 -9.66
N SER A 527 -24.18 16.90 -9.77
CA SER A 527 -22.75 16.64 -9.54
C SER A 527 -22.36 17.07 -8.13
N ALA A 528 -21.46 16.30 -7.51
CA ALA A 528 -20.78 16.69 -6.30
C ALA A 528 -19.45 17.33 -6.65
N ASP A 529 -19.23 18.55 -6.19
CA ASP A 529 -18.02 19.32 -6.44
C ASP A 529 -17.18 19.38 -5.17
N TYR A 530 -15.98 18.77 -5.23
CA TYR A 530 -15.01 18.75 -4.14
C TYR A 530 -13.95 19.84 -4.37
N ASP A 531 -13.85 20.81 -3.46
CA ASP A 531 -12.93 21.95 -3.53
C ASP A 531 -11.48 21.51 -3.27
N TRP A 532 -11.30 20.64 -2.29
CA TRP A 532 -10.00 20.07 -1.93
C TRP A 532 -10.17 18.77 -1.15
N PHE A 533 -9.09 17.98 -1.11
CA PHE A 533 -8.95 16.83 -0.23
C PHE A 533 -7.63 16.95 0.53
N GLU A 534 -7.64 16.67 1.84
CA GLU A 534 -6.46 16.72 2.69
C GLU A 534 -6.35 15.45 3.52
N TYR A 535 -5.19 14.85 3.51
CA TYR A 535 -4.83 13.70 4.34
C TYR A 535 -3.61 14.06 5.18
N ARG A 536 -3.77 14.05 6.49
CA ARG A 536 -2.69 14.34 7.44
C ARG A 536 -2.46 13.16 8.36
N VAL A 537 -1.20 12.87 8.58
CA VAL A 537 -0.77 11.93 9.62
C VAL A 537 -0.78 12.67 10.95
N ASP A 538 -1.45 12.11 11.95
CA ASP A 538 -1.46 12.70 13.29
C ASP A 538 -0.10 12.48 13.96
N PRO A 539 0.54 13.52 14.52
CA PRO A 539 1.87 13.43 15.11
C PRO A 539 1.80 12.78 16.50
N THR A 540 1.54 11.48 16.55
CA THR A 540 1.60 10.73 17.81
C THR A 540 2.83 9.83 17.85
N PRO A 541 3.49 9.65 19.03
CA PRO A 541 4.62 8.73 19.14
C PRO A 541 4.31 7.30 18.71
N GLN A 542 3.04 6.92 18.67
CA GLN A 542 2.57 5.58 18.32
C GLN A 542 2.46 5.33 16.82
N ASN A 543 2.48 6.34 15.96
CA ASN A 543 2.62 6.15 14.51
C ASN A 543 4.06 5.75 14.15
N GLN A 544 5.03 6.15 14.98
CA GLN A 544 6.45 5.89 14.78
C GLN A 544 6.92 4.59 15.46
N ALA A 545 6.27 4.18 16.52
CA ALA A 545 6.56 2.93 17.21
C ALA A 545 5.31 2.06 17.21
N GLY A 546 5.35 0.90 16.56
CA GLY A 546 4.33 -0.14 16.73
C GLY A 546 4.27 -0.70 18.16
N GLY A 547 4.61 0.12 19.17
CA GLY A 547 4.64 -0.24 20.55
C GLY A 547 3.24 -0.47 21.09
N LEU A 548 2.95 -1.70 21.49
CA LEU A 548 1.90 -2.04 22.42
C LEU A 548 2.17 -1.29 23.72
N GLY A 549 1.54 -0.13 23.91
CA GLY A 549 1.36 0.40 25.25
C GLY A 549 0.47 -0.60 26.00
N LEU A 550 1.02 -1.26 26.99
CA LEU A 550 0.31 -2.05 27.99
C LEU A 550 -0.67 -1.17 28.76
#